data_002ec4fd6d033d3006013366b7e20632
#
_entry.id   002ec4fd6d033d3006013366b7e20632
#
_cell.length_a   1.000
_cell.length_b   1.000
_cell.length_c   1.000
_cell.angle_alpha   90.00
_cell.angle_beta   90.00
_cell.angle_gamma   90.00
#
_symmetry.space_group_name_H-M   'P 1'
#
loop_
_entity.id
_entity.type
_entity.pdbx_description
1 polymer ?
#
loop_
_entity_poly.entity_id
_entity_poly.type
_entity_poly.pdbx_seq_one_letter_code
_entity_poly.pdbx_strand_id
1 'polypeptide(L)'
;THPVRFLSMSDGETLCYSYDGEIYTQQPDATPKKVAIELVRDDRPQFANLQSSDGATSAVVSPDGKQIAFTLRGEVFVTSADYATTKQVTHTPAREAGLSFATDNRTLAYASERGGNWQLYLAKIARKEDPNFPNATLIEEEVLLPSTTVERAYPQFSPDGKELAFIEDRIRLMVLNLETKKVRQITDGSTWYSTGGGFDYAWSPDGKWFTLEFTGNK
;
A
#
# COMPACT_ATOMS: atom_id res chain seq x y z
N THR A 1 49.47 -4.11 -13.33
CA THR A 1 49.19 -5.55 -13.14
C THR A 1 48.97 -5.81 -11.69
N HIS A 2 47.79 -6.33 -11.35
CA HIS A 2 47.42 -6.70 -9.98
C HIS A 2 47.98 -8.10 -9.65
N PRO A 3 48.50 -8.35 -8.46
CA PRO A 3 48.98 -9.67 -8.08
C PRO A 3 47.80 -10.63 -7.87
N VAL A 4 47.99 -11.89 -8.22
CA VAL A 4 47.10 -13.00 -7.82
C VAL A 4 47.23 -13.22 -6.31
N ARG A 5 46.10 -13.39 -5.61
CA ARG A 5 46.07 -13.59 -4.15
C ARG A 5 45.13 -14.75 -3.80
N PHE A 6 45.30 -15.31 -2.60
CA PHE A 6 44.45 -16.35 -2.03
C PHE A 6 44.29 -17.59 -2.92
N LEU A 7 45.43 -18.02 -3.51
CA LEU A 7 45.48 -19.20 -4.37
C LEU A 7 45.15 -20.47 -3.54
N SER A 8 44.20 -21.23 -4.00
CA SER A 8 43.87 -22.55 -3.49
C SER A 8 43.61 -23.53 -4.65
N MET A 9 43.73 -24.83 -4.41
CA MET A 9 43.51 -25.87 -5.40
C MET A 9 42.65 -26.97 -4.80
N SER A 10 41.66 -27.46 -5.56
CA SER A 10 40.86 -28.62 -5.18
C SER A 10 41.53 -29.94 -5.54
N ASP A 11 41.06 -31.06 -5.00
CA ASP A 11 41.55 -32.41 -5.34
C ASP A 11 41.38 -32.73 -6.84
N GLY A 12 40.49 -32.07 -7.54
CA GLY A 12 40.26 -32.14 -9.00
C GLY A 12 41.06 -31.14 -9.81
N GLU A 13 42.21 -30.65 -9.28
CA GLU A 13 43.14 -29.72 -9.95
C GLU A 13 42.54 -28.38 -10.39
N THR A 14 41.37 -28.02 -9.86
CA THR A 14 40.78 -26.70 -10.12
C THR A 14 41.41 -25.65 -9.21
N LEU A 15 42.06 -24.65 -9.79
CA LEU A 15 42.56 -23.49 -9.08
C LEU A 15 41.42 -22.51 -8.75
N CYS A 16 41.46 -21.93 -7.55
CA CYS A 16 40.65 -20.80 -7.17
C CYS A 16 41.56 -19.67 -6.66
N TYR A 17 41.38 -18.48 -7.12
CA TYR A 17 42.21 -17.33 -6.76
C TYR A 17 41.46 -16.01 -6.90
N SER A 18 41.96 -14.97 -6.24
CA SER A 18 41.51 -13.60 -6.47
C SER A 18 42.48 -12.82 -7.36
N TYR A 19 41.91 -12.03 -8.25
CA TYR A 19 42.62 -11.10 -9.10
C TYR A 19 41.74 -9.86 -9.33
N ASP A 20 42.33 -8.68 -9.15
CA ASP A 20 41.66 -7.39 -9.34
C ASP A 20 40.30 -7.26 -8.59
N GLY A 21 40.27 -7.74 -7.35
CA GLY A 21 39.08 -7.67 -6.52
C GLY A 21 38.01 -8.73 -6.81
N GLU A 22 38.23 -9.60 -7.78
CA GLU A 22 37.27 -10.64 -8.21
C GLU A 22 37.82 -12.03 -7.93
N ILE A 23 36.92 -13.03 -7.87
CA ILE A 23 37.26 -14.44 -7.68
C ILE A 23 37.18 -15.18 -9.00
N TYR A 24 38.21 -15.99 -9.28
CA TYR A 24 38.28 -16.81 -10.48
C TYR A 24 38.52 -18.27 -10.16
N THR A 25 37.96 -19.15 -10.99
CA THR A 25 38.29 -20.56 -11.04
C THR A 25 38.91 -20.90 -12.37
N GLN A 26 39.90 -21.83 -12.35
CA GLN A 26 40.58 -22.27 -13.55
C GLN A 26 40.94 -23.75 -13.45
N GLN A 27 40.57 -24.54 -14.44
CA GLN A 27 41.06 -25.90 -14.62
C GLN A 27 42.40 -25.91 -15.38
N PRO A 28 43.20 -27.00 -15.27
CA PRO A 28 44.38 -27.16 -16.08
C PRO A 28 44.03 -26.94 -17.56
N ASP A 29 44.88 -26.16 -18.26
CA ASP A 29 44.76 -25.86 -19.69
C ASP A 29 43.48 -25.11 -20.12
N ALA A 30 42.67 -24.62 -19.17
CA ALA A 30 41.49 -23.82 -19.45
C ALA A 30 41.66 -22.33 -19.16
N THR A 31 40.84 -21.52 -19.80
CA THR A 31 40.82 -20.07 -19.54
C THR A 31 40.16 -19.80 -18.15
N PRO A 32 40.67 -18.80 -17.41
CA PRO A 32 40.05 -18.40 -16.14
C PRO A 32 38.60 -18.03 -16.30
N LYS A 33 37.72 -18.53 -15.38
CA LYS A 33 36.33 -18.20 -15.31
C LYS A 33 36.05 -17.39 -14.05
N LYS A 34 35.51 -16.17 -14.21
CA LYS A 34 35.04 -15.35 -13.09
C LYS A 34 33.87 -16.03 -12.39
N VAL A 35 33.92 -16.10 -11.06
CA VAL A 35 32.81 -16.58 -10.24
C VAL A 35 31.77 -15.48 -10.10
N ALA A 36 30.56 -15.70 -10.60
CA ALA A 36 29.43 -14.83 -10.35
C ALA A 36 28.95 -15.04 -8.92
N ILE A 37 29.04 -13.99 -8.09
CA ILE A 37 28.54 -14.00 -6.71
C ILE A 37 27.30 -13.14 -6.68
N GLU A 38 26.15 -13.76 -6.46
CA GLU A 38 24.89 -13.06 -6.19
C GLU A 38 24.71 -12.96 -4.68
N LEU A 39 24.73 -11.73 -4.17
CA LEU A 39 24.43 -11.46 -2.78
C LEU A 39 22.97 -11.03 -2.70
N VAL A 40 22.12 -11.89 -2.18
CA VAL A 40 20.79 -11.48 -1.74
C VAL A 40 20.96 -10.74 -0.42
N ARG A 41 20.99 -9.41 -0.48
CA ARG A 41 21.00 -8.58 0.71
C ARG A 41 19.56 -8.32 1.13
N ASP A 42 19.26 -8.66 2.36
CA ASP A 42 18.13 -8.06 3.06
C ASP A 42 18.60 -6.66 3.52
N ASP A 43 18.64 -5.73 2.58
CA ASP A 43 19.02 -4.33 2.86
C ASP A 43 17.89 -3.69 3.68
N ARG A 44 17.77 -4.10 4.92
CA ARG A 44 17.09 -3.26 5.91
C ARG A 44 17.92 -2.00 6.06
N PRO A 45 17.35 -0.81 5.83
CA PRO A 45 18.08 0.42 6.10
C PRO A 45 18.59 0.36 7.54
N GLN A 46 19.90 0.34 7.73
CA GLN A 46 20.55 0.26 9.04
C GLN A 46 20.27 1.50 9.91
N PHE A 47 19.64 2.51 9.35
CA PHE A 47 19.34 3.76 10.03
C PHE A 47 17.85 4.08 9.84
N ALA A 48 17.12 4.13 10.95
CA ALA A 48 15.81 4.76 10.96
C ALA A 48 16.00 6.24 10.60
N ASN A 49 15.48 6.66 9.47
CA ASN A 49 15.47 8.07 9.11
C ASN A 49 14.30 8.72 9.85
N LEU A 50 14.58 9.38 10.97
CA LEU A 50 13.57 10.11 11.72
C LEU A 50 13.22 11.38 10.93
N GLN A 51 12.11 11.36 10.22
CA GLN A 51 11.58 12.54 9.55
C GLN A 51 10.41 13.09 10.35
N SER A 52 10.53 14.34 10.76
CA SER A 52 9.37 15.12 11.20
C SER A 52 8.78 15.81 9.98
N SER A 53 7.50 15.59 9.71
CA SER A 53 6.82 16.18 8.55
C SER A 53 5.45 16.67 8.97
N ASP A 54 5.15 17.90 8.62
CA ASP A 54 3.81 18.50 8.74
C ASP A 54 3.01 18.25 7.44
N GLY A 55 1.67 18.26 7.53
CA GLY A 55 0.81 18.27 6.35
C GLY A 55 0.21 16.92 5.97
N ALA A 56 -0.02 16.03 6.93
CA ALA A 56 -0.94 14.91 6.72
C ALA A 56 -2.34 15.47 6.39
N THR A 57 -2.92 15.00 5.29
CA THR A 57 -4.20 15.52 4.76
C THR A 57 -5.41 14.69 5.16
N SER A 58 -5.21 13.44 5.53
CA SER A 58 -6.23 12.56 6.09
C SER A 58 -5.59 11.57 7.05
N ALA A 59 -6.33 11.13 8.06
CA ALA A 59 -5.87 10.08 8.98
C ALA A 59 -7.06 9.22 9.43
N VAL A 60 -6.81 7.94 9.64
CA VAL A 60 -7.79 6.98 10.17
C VAL A 60 -7.10 5.99 11.11
N VAL A 61 -7.77 5.67 12.19
CA VAL A 61 -7.30 4.69 13.17
C VAL A 61 -7.85 3.32 12.81
N SER A 62 -7.02 2.27 12.96
CA SER A 62 -7.48 0.88 12.81
C SER A 62 -8.53 0.51 13.86
N PRO A 63 -9.45 -0.43 13.59
CA PRO A 63 -10.47 -0.86 14.54
C PRO A 63 -9.94 -1.29 15.91
N ASP A 64 -8.74 -1.87 15.96
CA ASP A 64 -8.06 -2.27 17.22
C ASP A 64 -7.31 -1.14 17.92
N GLY A 65 -7.27 0.07 17.34
CA GLY A 65 -6.61 1.24 17.89
C GLY A 65 -5.08 1.22 17.82
N LYS A 66 -4.46 0.22 17.19
CA LYS A 66 -2.99 0.02 17.22
C LYS A 66 -2.25 0.60 16.05
N GLN A 67 -2.96 1.00 14.99
CA GLN A 67 -2.39 1.53 13.77
C GLN A 67 -3.10 2.82 13.36
N ILE A 68 -2.36 3.75 12.78
CA ILE A 68 -2.88 4.98 12.22
C ILE A 68 -2.42 5.05 10.77
N ALA A 69 -3.35 4.99 9.83
CA ALA A 69 -3.09 5.27 8.43
C ALA A 69 -3.28 6.76 8.15
N PHE A 70 -2.41 7.34 7.35
CA PHE A 70 -2.49 8.74 6.96
C PHE A 70 -1.93 8.97 5.57
N THR A 71 -2.36 10.05 4.93
CA THR A 71 -1.79 10.50 3.66
C THR A 71 -0.84 11.65 3.88
N LEU A 72 0.34 11.56 3.27
CA LEU A 72 1.36 12.60 3.30
C LEU A 72 1.96 12.76 1.91
N ARG A 73 1.91 14.00 1.36
CA ARG A 73 2.41 14.31 0.02
C ARG A 73 1.80 13.43 -1.09
N GLY A 74 0.56 13.00 -0.91
CA GLY A 74 -0.14 12.15 -1.87
C GLY A 74 0.05 10.65 -1.66
N GLU A 75 0.95 10.20 -0.80
CA GLU A 75 1.22 8.79 -0.53
C GLU A 75 0.57 8.32 0.77
N VAL A 76 0.25 7.04 0.86
CA VAL A 76 -0.32 6.40 2.05
C VAL A 76 0.77 5.82 2.92
N PHE A 77 0.70 6.15 4.20
CA PHE A 77 1.55 5.62 5.26
C PHE A 77 0.71 5.00 6.37
N VAL A 78 1.27 4.00 7.05
CA VAL A 78 0.70 3.46 8.29
C VAL A 78 1.77 3.45 9.37
N THR A 79 1.46 4.06 10.50
CA THR A 79 2.32 4.08 11.69
C THR A 79 1.70 3.24 12.81
N SER A 80 2.53 2.73 13.71
CA SER A 80 2.07 2.14 14.95
C SER A 80 1.63 3.24 15.93
N ALA A 81 0.57 2.97 16.69
CA ALA A 81 0.17 3.83 17.80
C ALA A 81 1.07 3.64 19.06
N ASP A 82 1.70 2.47 19.18
CA ASP A 82 2.46 2.07 20.38
C ASP A 82 3.96 2.36 20.28
N TYR A 83 4.50 2.45 19.05
CA TYR A 83 5.95 2.62 18.82
C TYR A 83 6.24 3.35 17.51
N ALA A 84 7.41 3.95 17.41
CA ALA A 84 7.81 4.82 16.29
C ALA A 84 8.23 4.02 15.04
N THR A 85 7.34 3.18 14.50
CA THR A 85 7.56 2.48 13.25
C THR A 85 6.48 2.87 12.25
N THR A 86 6.89 3.37 11.11
CA THR A 86 6.00 3.81 10.03
C THR A 86 6.38 3.10 8.74
N LYS A 87 5.39 2.60 8.03
CA LYS A 87 5.52 1.97 6.72
C LYS A 87 4.86 2.84 5.66
N GLN A 88 5.58 3.11 4.59
CA GLN A 88 4.96 3.62 3.37
C GLN A 88 4.26 2.45 2.66
N VAL A 89 2.98 2.64 2.35
CA VAL A 89 2.12 1.62 1.73
C VAL A 89 2.11 1.78 0.22
N THR A 90 1.99 3.01 -0.27
CA THR A 90 1.97 3.31 -1.70
C THR A 90 3.28 3.94 -2.15
N HIS A 91 3.68 3.66 -3.41
CA HIS A 91 4.90 4.18 -4.01
C HIS A 91 4.61 4.60 -5.46
N THR A 92 3.75 5.59 -5.63
CA THR A 92 3.27 6.01 -6.95
C THR A 92 3.46 7.52 -7.15
N PRO A 93 3.56 8.00 -8.38
CA PRO A 93 3.55 9.44 -8.65
C PRO A 93 2.13 10.03 -8.59
N ALA A 94 1.10 9.23 -8.35
CA ALA A 94 -0.29 9.66 -8.24
C ALA A 94 -0.60 10.17 -6.83
N ARG A 95 -1.79 10.75 -6.66
CA ARG A 95 -2.29 11.12 -5.33
C ARG A 95 -3.20 10.03 -4.80
N GLU A 96 -3.05 9.76 -3.52
CA GLU A 96 -3.94 8.90 -2.75
C GLU A 96 -4.71 9.72 -1.70
N ALA A 97 -5.95 9.33 -1.44
CA ALA A 97 -6.82 9.98 -0.45
C ALA A 97 -7.94 9.05 0.03
N GLY A 98 -8.65 9.46 1.09
CA GLY A 98 -9.85 8.78 1.55
C GLY A 98 -9.54 7.39 2.09
N LEU A 99 -9.01 7.31 3.30
CA LEU A 99 -8.54 6.07 3.91
C LEU A 99 -9.65 5.40 4.74
N SER A 100 -9.71 4.08 4.70
CA SER A 100 -10.57 3.29 5.57
C SER A 100 -9.93 1.93 5.88
N PHE A 101 -9.81 1.57 7.17
CA PHE A 101 -9.40 0.23 7.58
C PHE A 101 -10.57 -0.75 7.52
N ALA A 102 -10.30 -1.96 7.07
CA ALA A 102 -11.21 -3.08 7.26
C ALA A 102 -11.16 -3.59 8.72
N THR A 103 -12.16 -4.35 9.11
CA THR A 103 -12.30 -4.92 10.47
C THR A 103 -11.19 -5.91 10.83
N ASP A 104 -10.47 -6.42 9.83
CA ASP A 104 -9.34 -7.35 10.01
C ASP A 104 -8.04 -6.65 10.44
N ASN A 105 -7.99 -5.31 10.48
CA ASN A 105 -6.79 -4.49 10.73
C ASN A 105 -5.62 -4.75 9.75
N ARG A 106 -5.85 -5.49 8.68
CA ARG A 106 -4.86 -5.97 7.71
C ARG A 106 -5.14 -5.52 6.29
N THR A 107 -6.30 -4.89 6.08
CA THR A 107 -6.75 -4.38 4.79
C THR A 107 -7.08 -2.90 4.92
N LEU A 108 -6.57 -2.10 4.00
CA LEU A 108 -6.78 -0.65 3.92
C LEU A 108 -7.37 -0.32 2.55
N ALA A 109 -8.50 0.37 2.52
CA ALA A 109 -9.08 0.93 1.31
C ALA A 109 -8.68 2.39 1.16
N TYR A 110 -8.46 2.81 -0.08
CA TYR A 110 -8.15 4.20 -0.43
C TYR A 110 -8.54 4.48 -1.88
N ALA A 111 -8.60 5.76 -2.24
CA ALA A 111 -8.74 6.20 -3.61
C ALA A 111 -7.40 6.66 -4.15
N SER A 112 -7.11 6.42 -5.44
CA SER A 112 -5.90 6.83 -6.14
C SER A 112 -6.21 7.38 -7.52
N GLU A 113 -5.47 8.41 -7.94
CA GLU A 113 -5.54 9.01 -9.28
C GLU A 113 -4.67 8.25 -10.33
N ARG A 114 -4.22 7.03 -10.04
CA ARG A 114 -3.44 6.19 -10.96
C ARG A 114 -4.21 5.98 -12.26
N GLY A 115 -3.94 6.48 -13.32
CA GLY A 115 -4.69 6.33 -14.58
C GLY A 115 -5.52 7.56 -14.96
N GLY A 116 -5.34 8.66 -14.22
CA GLY A 116 -5.84 9.98 -14.58
C GLY A 116 -7.17 10.38 -13.95
N ASN A 117 -7.82 9.47 -13.21
CA ASN A 117 -9.02 9.76 -12.42
C ASN A 117 -9.08 8.87 -11.17
N TRP A 118 -9.84 9.32 -10.17
CA TRP A 118 -9.97 8.64 -8.89
C TRP A 118 -10.62 7.27 -9.04
N GLN A 119 -9.93 6.23 -8.57
CA GLN A 119 -10.42 4.86 -8.50
C GLN A 119 -10.11 4.24 -7.14
N LEU A 120 -10.84 3.18 -6.76
CA LEU A 120 -10.72 2.54 -5.47
C LEU A 120 -9.70 1.40 -5.50
N TYR A 121 -8.83 1.39 -4.51
CA TYR A 121 -7.81 0.39 -4.29
C TYR A 121 -7.90 -0.22 -2.90
N LEU A 122 -7.41 -1.44 -2.77
CA LEU A 122 -7.10 -2.07 -1.48
C LEU A 122 -5.61 -2.33 -1.38
N ALA A 123 -5.03 -2.05 -0.23
CA ALA A 123 -3.74 -2.58 0.19
C ALA A 123 -3.98 -3.65 1.24
N LYS A 124 -3.33 -4.80 1.11
CA LYS A 124 -3.47 -5.94 2.02
C LYS A 124 -2.11 -6.44 2.48
N ILE A 125 -2.00 -6.81 3.73
CA ILE A 125 -0.82 -7.51 4.23
C ILE A 125 -0.86 -8.94 3.69
N ALA A 126 0.06 -9.28 2.78
CA ALA A 126 0.04 -10.55 2.07
C ALA A 126 0.43 -11.75 2.95
N ARG A 127 1.39 -11.56 3.83
CA ARG A 127 1.93 -12.65 4.68
C ARG A 127 1.17 -12.75 5.99
N LYS A 128 0.78 -13.96 6.37
CA LYS A 128 0.07 -14.22 7.64
C LYS A 128 0.92 -13.93 8.88
N GLU A 129 2.23 -14.11 8.75
CA GLU A 129 3.22 -13.90 9.81
C GLU A 129 3.40 -12.42 10.15
N ASP A 130 3.13 -11.53 9.22
CA ASP A 130 3.23 -10.09 9.44
C ASP A 130 2.06 -9.63 10.32
N PRO A 131 2.31 -9.04 11.49
CA PRO A 131 1.25 -8.76 12.47
C PRO A 131 0.41 -7.53 12.11
N ASN A 132 0.99 -6.54 11.43
CA ASN A 132 0.38 -5.24 11.14
C ASN A 132 1.12 -4.54 9.99
N PHE A 133 0.56 -3.46 9.44
CA PHE A 133 1.18 -2.71 8.34
C PHE A 133 2.58 -2.16 8.66
N PRO A 134 2.84 -1.54 9.83
CA PRO A 134 4.18 -1.02 10.14
C PRO A 134 5.29 -2.07 10.04
N ASN A 135 4.98 -3.33 10.33
CA ASN A 135 5.93 -4.44 10.26
C ASN A 135 5.71 -5.36 9.05
N ALA A 136 4.83 -5.01 8.12
CA ALA A 136 4.56 -5.83 6.96
C ALA A 136 5.80 -5.92 6.05
N THR A 137 6.15 -7.14 5.68
CA THR A 137 7.26 -7.41 4.75
C THR A 137 6.78 -7.40 3.30
N LEU A 138 5.50 -7.71 3.08
CA LEU A 138 4.87 -7.70 1.77
C LEU A 138 3.46 -7.12 1.87
N ILE A 139 3.20 -6.08 1.08
CA ILE A 139 1.88 -5.48 0.89
C ILE A 139 1.50 -5.70 -0.56
N GLU A 140 0.30 -6.20 -0.79
CA GLU A 140 -0.29 -6.35 -2.11
C GLU A 140 -1.37 -5.29 -2.31
N GLU A 141 -1.39 -4.71 -3.50
CA GLU A 141 -2.41 -3.73 -3.90
C GLU A 141 -3.29 -4.31 -5.00
N GLU A 142 -4.59 -4.08 -4.92
CA GLU A 142 -5.54 -4.43 -5.97
C GLU A 142 -6.51 -3.29 -6.26
N VAL A 143 -6.87 -3.12 -7.53
CA VAL A 143 -7.98 -2.25 -7.91
C VAL A 143 -9.31 -2.96 -7.62
N LEU A 144 -10.22 -2.27 -6.91
CA LEU A 144 -11.47 -2.90 -6.45
C LEU A 144 -12.50 -3.12 -7.54
N LEU A 145 -12.60 -2.19 -8.46
CA LEU A 145 -13.57 -2.20 -9.56
C LEU A 145 -12.84 -1.89 -10.87
N PRO A 146 -13.36 -2.35 -12.02
CA PRO A 146 -12.82 -1.99 -13.32
C PRO A 146 -12.69 -0.49 -13.47
N SER A 147 -11.56 -0.03 -14.03
CA SER A 147 -11.32 1.38 -14.28
C SER A 147 -12.36 1.95 -15.24
N THR A 148 -12.87 3.11 -14.93
CA THR A 148 -13.85 3.84 -15.74
C THR A 148 -13.47 5.31 -15.81
N THR A 149 -14.19 6.08 -16.63
CA THR A 149 -14.06 7.55 -16.67
C THR A 149 -14.74 8.24 -15.49
N VAL A 150 -15.54 7.50 -14.72
CA VAL A 150 -16.27 8.01 -13.56
C VAL A 150 -15.36 7.96 -12.33
N GLU A 151 -15.27 9.07 -11.61
CA GLU A 151 -14.50 9.17 -10.37
C GLU A 151 -15.14 8.39 -9.24
N ARG A 152 -14.30 7.68 -8.45
CA ARG A 152 -14.71 6.95 -7.25
C ARG A 152 -13.76 7.27 -6.11
N ALA A 153 -14.29 7.80 -5.02
CA ALA A 153 -13.48 8.29 -3.90
C ALA A 153 -14.17 8.04 -2.54
N TYR A 154 -13.46 8.37 -1.47
CA TYR A 154 -13.93 8.31 -0.08
C TYR A 154 -14.47 6.94 0.34
N PRO A 155 -13.70 5.86 0.20
CA PRO A 155 -14.16 4.53 0.61
C PRO A 155 -14.35 4.44 2.12
N GLN A 156 -15.40 3.72 2.56
CA GLN A 156 -15.60 3.36 3.97
C GLN A 156 -16.11 1.92 4.05
N PHE A 157 -15.40 1.07 4.80
CA PHE A 157 -15.87 -0.26 5.10
C PHE A 157 -17.15 -0.23 5.96
N SER A 158 -18.07 -1.16 5.70
CA SER A 158 -19.18 -1.42 6.60
C SER A 158 -18.68 -1.95 7.95
N PRO A 159 -19.45 -1.78 9.05
CA PRO A 159 -19.04 -2.27 10.36
C PRO A 159 -18.81 -3.78 10.44
N ASP A 160 -19.42 -4.56 9.57
CA ASP A 160 -19.23 -6.01 9.46
C ASP A 160 -18.11 -6.40 8.47
N GLY A 161 -17.51 -5.42 7.79
CA GLY A 161 -16.41 -5.61 6.84
C GLY A 161 -16.79 -6.27 5.52
N LYS A 162 -18.09 -6.49 5.22
CA LYS A 162 -18.52 -7.18 4.00
C LYS A 162 -18.81 -6.26 2.82
N GLU A 163 -19.03 -5.01 3.09
CA GLU A 163 -19.35 -4.00 2.09
C GLU A 163 -18.38 -2.81 2.18
N LEU A 164 -18.27 -2.09 1.08
CA LEU A 164 -17.52 -0.84 1.00
C LEU A 164 -18.43 0.22 0.39
N ALA A 165 -18.75 1.27 1.16
CA ALA A 165 -19.39 2.45 0.63
C ALA A 165 -18.36 3.38 -0.01
N PHE A 166 -18.76 4.14 -1.03
CA PHE A 166 -17.93 5.12 -1.69
C PHE A 166 -18.77 6.18 -2.42
N ILE A 167 -18.18 7.30 -2.71
CA ILE A 167 -18.80 8.34 -3.52
C ILE A 167 -18.39 8.14 -4.97
N GLU A 168 -19.38 8.07 -5.87
CA GLU A 168 -19.19 8.05 -7.30
C GLU A 168 -19.60 9.39 -7.90
N ASP A 169 -18.73 9.92 -8.78
CA ASP A 169 -18.97 11.15 -9.54
C ASP A 169 -19.31 12.36 -8.64
N ARG A 170 -18.78 12.37 -7.40
CA ARG A 170 -18.94 13.38 -6.35
C ARG A 170 -20.36 13.57 -5.80
N ILE A 171 -21.36 12.88 -6.33
CA ILE A 171 -22.76 13.12 -6.04
C ILE A 171 -23.56 11.86 -5.64
N ARG A 172 -23.05 10.67 -5.92
CA ARG A 172 -23.76 9.43 -5.66
C ARG A 172 -23.08 8.60 -4.59
N LEU A 173 -23.79 8.26 -3.54
CA LEU A 173 -23.36 7.25 -2.60
C LEU A 173 -23.67 5.86 -3.17
N MET A 174 -22.64 5.07 -3.29
CA MET A 174 -22.65 3.71 -3.81
C MET A 174 -22.16 2.73 -2.75
N VAL A 175 -22.59 1.49 -2.82
CA VAL A 175 -22.08 0.40 -1.97
C VAL A 175 -21.68 -0.78 -2.82
N LEU A 176 -20.45 -1.25 -2.62
CA LEU A 176 -19.90 -2.44 -3.21
C LEU A 176 -19.97 -3.60 -2.21
N ASN A 177 -20.57 -4.70 -2.59
CA ASN A 177 -20.39 -5.96 -1.87
C ASN A 177 -19.05 -6.58 -2.24
N LEU A 178 -18.18 -6.80 -1.26
CA LEU A 178 -16.79 -7.21 -1.47
C LEU A 178 -16.65 -8.65 -1.97
N GLU A 179 -17.59 -9.51 -1.64
CA GLU A 179 -17.59 -10.91 -2.07
C GLU A 179 -18.16 -11.05 -3.50
N THR A 180 -19.34 -10.51 -3.74
CA THR A 180 -20.05 -10.69 -5.01
C THR A 180 -19.62 -9.68 -6.08
N LYS A 181 -18.87 -8.64 -5.69
CA LYS A 181 -18.46 -7.49 -6.52
C LYS A 181 -19.65 -6.72 -7.13
N LYS A 182 -20.85 -6.90 -6.59
CA LYS A 182 -22.04 -6.15 -7.02
C LYS A 182 -22.06 -4.77 -6.37
N VAL A 183 -22.35 -3.76 -7.19
CA VAL A 183 -22.50 -2.38 -6.76
C VAL A 183 -23.99 -2.04 -6.72
N ARG A 184 -24.45 -1.39 -5.64
CA ARG A 184 -25.80 -0.82 -5.51
C ARG A 184 -25.72 0.68 -5.25
N GLN A 185 -26.63 1.42 -5.80
CA GLN A 185 -26.75 2.86 -5.59
C GLN A 185 -27.62 3.14 -4.38
N ILE A 186 -27.20 4.08 -3.54
CA ILE A 186 -27.94 4.50 -2.34
C ILE A 186 -28.65 5.84 -2.59
N THR A 187 -27.93 6.82 -3.18
CA THR A 187 -28.50 8.12 -3.53
C THR A 187 -28.56 8.30 -5.05
N ASP A 188 -29.57 9.00 -5.54
CA ASP A 188 -29.80 9.20 -6.98
C ASP A 188 -28.94 10.33 -7.60
N GLY A 189 -28.18 11.06 -6.77
CA GLY A 189 -27.37 12.19 -7.22
C GLY A 189 -28.18 13.47 -7.46
N SER A 190 -29.49 13.49 -7.12
CA SER A 190 -30.33 14.70 -7.23
C SER A 190 -29.97 15.76 -6.21
N THR A 191 -29.21 15.41 -5.20
CA THR A 191 -28.73 16.29 -4.16
C THR A 191 -27.47 17.00 -4.65
N TRP A 192 -27.57 18.31 -4.80
CA TRP A 192 -26.44 19.13 -5.24
C TRP A 192 -25.60 19.58 -4.04
N TYR A 193 -24.28 19.28 -4.08
CA TYR A 193 -23.33 19.68 -3.04
C TYR A 193 -22.46 20.80 -3.58
N SER A 194 -22.45 21.94 -2.89
CA SER A 194 -21.80 23.18 -3.36
C SER A 194 -20.29 23.22 -3.16
N THR A 195 -19.71 22.23 -2.47
CA THR A 195 -18.28 22.19 -2.18
C THR A 195 -17.59 21.10 -2.99
N GLY A 196 -16.54 21.43 -3.67
CA GLY A 196 -15.87 20.66 -4.73
C GLY A 196 -15.20 19.35 -4.32
N GLY A 197 -15.67 18.65 -3.32
CA GLY A 197 -15.04 17.40 -2.85
C GLY A 197 -15.95 16.21 -2.66
N GLY A 198 -17.24 16.34 -2.80
CA GLY A 198 -18.22 15.34 -2.39
C GLY A 198 -18.91 15.76 -1.08
N PHE A 199 -19.57 14.85 -0.42
CA PHE A 199 -20.27 15.03 0.85
C PHE A 199 -19.78 14.04 1.89
N ASP A 200 -19.87 14.40 3.16
CA ASP A 200 -19.56 13.50 4.25
C ASP A 200 -20.69 12.50 4.49
N TYR A 201 -20.32 11.29 4.73
CA TYR A 201 -21.26 10.22 5.07
C TYR A 201 -20.65 9.27 6.10
N ALA A 202 -21.50 8.56 6.82
CA ALA A 202 -21.06 7.53 7.76
C ALA A 202 -22.07 6.38 7.82
N TRP A 203 -21.57 5.17 8.00
CA TRP A 203 -22.36 4.02 8.35
C TRP A 203 -22.96 4.14 9.75
N SER A 204 -24.16 3.65 9.95
CA SER A 204 -24.64 3.35 11.31
C SER A 204 -23.87 2.17 11.89
N PRO A 205 -23.72 2.07 13.23
CA PRO A 205 -23.00 0.97 13.86
C PRO A 205 -23.53 -0.43 13.54
N ASP A 206 -24.83 -0.54 13.23
CA ASP A 206 -25.48 -1.79 12.83
C ASP A 206 -25.39 -2.08 11.32
N GLY A 207 -24.77 -1.19 10.54
CA GLY A 207 -24.58 -1.33 9.10
C GLY A 207 -25.86 -1.20 8.24
N LYS A 208 -26.96 -0.73 8.82
CA LYS A 208 -28.25 -0.68 8.11
C LYS A 208 -28.60 0.66 7.52
N TRP A 209 -28.00 1.72 8.02
CA TRP A 209 -28.33 3.10 7.67
C TRP A 209 -27.08 3.90 7.33
N PHE A 210 -27.30 4.99 6.63
CA PHE A 210 -26.27 6.03 6.41
C PHE A 210 -26.75 7.35 7.01
N THR A 211 -25.84 8.07 7.65
CA THR A 211 -25.93 9.51 7.84
C THR A 211 -25.26 10.21 6.68
N LEU A 212 -25.89 11.24 6.16
CA LEU A 212 -25.36 12.02 5.05
C LEU A 212 -25.34 13.50 5.44
N GLU A 213 -24.27 14.20 5.12
CA GLU A 213 -24.28 15.66 5.11
C GLU A 213 -25.12 16.13 3.92
N PHE A 214 -26.07 17.01 4.19
CA PHE A 214 -27.00 17.52 3.21
C PHE A 214 -27.08 19.05 3.27
N THR A 215 -26.62 19.72 2.23
CA THR A 215 -26.89 21.14 2.01
C THR A 215 -28.16 21.30 1.20
N GLY A 216 -29.30 21.22 1.87
CA GLY A 216 -30.59 21.50 1.23
C GLY A 216 -30.79 23.00 1.02
N ASN A 217 -31.18 23.42 -0.18
CA ASN A 217 -31.86 24.69 -0.34
C ASN A 217 -33.20 24.61 0.39
N LYS A 218 -33.42 25.53 1.35
CA LYS A 218 -34.74 25.77 1.92
C LYS A 218 -35.62 26.46 0.90
#